data_ee6033b09eba082c2d5390e402845731
#
_entry.id   ee6033b09eba082c2d5390e402845731
#
_cell.length_a   1.000
_cell.length_b   1.000
_cell.length_c   1.000
_cell.angle_alpha   90.00
_cell.angle_beta   90.00
_cell.angle_gamma   90.00
#
_symmetry.space_group_name_H-M   'P 1'
#
loop_
_entity.id
_entity.type
_entity.pdbx_description
1 polymer ?
#
loop_
_entity_poly.entity_id
_entity_poly.type
_entity_poly.pdbx_seq_one_letter_code
_entity_poly.pdbx_strand_id
1 'polypeptide(L)'
;MLRAVRVLAPNPSVYTLEGTNTWVLGNGPTIVIDPGPDDAEHHQEVLETAGAVSAVVVTHDHEDHAAGAVAFAERAGAPLSAWRLDGATRLTDGQRFSVPGVELVAVYAPGHSVDHVVFFVPNGGALFTGDAVVGRGTSFIDPPDGDLVRYLASLHHMLELAPTTIYPGHGPILTDAQAVLRNYIAHREEREAQVVEGLEAGDRSVDELVERIYVDYPQDVRPLAARTVLAHLRKLEHEGRATKSGRGAKQTWGPATPASCARCGRPVRGRGRYCSSCSLALLQGDATETG
;
A
#
# COMPACT_ATOMS: atom_id res chain seq x y z
N MET A 1 -0.45 7.22 28.13
CA MET A 1 -0.45 7.85 26.79
C MET A 1 0.73 7.26 26.02
N LEU A 2 0.55 6.86 24.75
CA LEU A 2 1.64 6.36 23.90
C LEU A 2 2.73 7.42 23.76
N ARG A 3 3.98 7.08 24.03
CA ARG A 3 5.12 7.87 23.62
C ARG A 3 5.60 7.32 22.27
N ALA A 4 5.48 8.12 21.22
CA ALA A 4 6.06 7.88 19.92
C ALA A 4 6.89 9.11 19.53
N VAL A 5 8.18 8.94 19.34
CA VAL A 5 9.10 10.00 18.96
C VAL A 5 9.57 9.76 17.55
N ARG A 6 9.54 10.81 16.73
CA ARG A 6 10.05 10.79 15.36
C ARG A 6 11.51 11.21 15.35
N VAL A 7 12.36 10.44 14.71
CA VAL A 7 13.69 10.83 14.28
C VAL A 7 13.69 10.84 12.75
N LEU A 8 14.01 11.98 12.15
CA LEU A 8 13.90 12.18 10.70
C LEU A 8 15.24 11.89 10.03
N ALA A 9 15.27 10.91 9.12
CA ALA A 9 16.47 10.61 8.35
C ALA A 9 16.78 11.73 7.33
N PRO A 10 18.08 12.04 7.06
CA PRO A 10 18.49 13.13 6.18
C PRO A 10 18.51 12.72 4.70
N ASN A 11 17.42 12.10 4.21
CA ASN A 11 17.27 11.59 2.85
C ASN A 11 16.09 12.21 2.08
N PRO A 12 15.98 13.56 2.01
CA PRO A 12 14.85 14.20 1.33
C PRO A 12 14.83 13.92 -0.17
N SER A 13 13.65 13.61 -0.70
CA SER A 13 13.42 13.37 -2.13
C SER A 13 11.95 13.57 -2.49
N VAL A 14 11.61 13.39 -3.77
CA VAL A 14 10.20 13.40 -4.23
C VAL A 14 9.40 12.21 -3.66
N TYR A 15 10.06 11.14 -3.23
CA TYR A 15 9.44 9.96 -2.64
C TYR A 15 9.37 10.07 -1.12
N THR A 16 10.44 10.53 -0.50
CA THR A 16 10.62 10.56 0.97
C THR A 16 10.17 11.87 1.61
N LEU A 17 9.74 12.85 0.82
CA LEU A 17 9.41 14.21 1.28
C LEU A 17 10.61 14.86 1.99
N GLU A 18 10.49 15.19 3.28
CA GLU A 18 11.59 15.74 4.09
C GLU A 18 12.60 14.66 4.51
N GLY A 19 12.27 13.38 4.36
CA GLY A 19 13.04 12.22 4.74
C GLY A 19 12.18 11.11 5.32
N THR A 20 12.81 9.99 5.67
CA THR A 20 12.16 8.85 6.30
C THR A 20 11.97 9.10 7.79
N ASN A 21 10.78 8.81 8.28
CA ASN A 21 10.44 8.87 9.70
C ASN A 21 10.81 7.54 10.39
N THR A 22 11.88 7.52 11.15
CA THR A 22 12.12 6.46 12.13
C THR A 22 11.27 6.73 13.37
N TRP A 23 10.49 5.74 13.82
CA TRP A 23 9.64 5.88 15.00
C TRP A 23 10.22 5.12 16.19
N VAL A 24 10.37 5.81 17.33
CA VAL A 24 10.82 5.25 18.61
C VAL A 24 9.63 5.21 19.57
N LEU A 25 9.21 3.99 19.96
CA LEU A 25 8.04 3.76 20.79
C LEU A 25 8.41 3.27 22.18
N GLY A 26 7.78 3.83 23.18
CA GLY A 26 7.94 3.41 24.59
C GLY A 26 8.68 4.43 25.46
N ASN A 27 8.72 4.13 26.76
CA ASN A 27 9.36 4.99 27.76
C ASN A 27 10.14 4.12 28.75
N GLY A 28 11.36 3.79 28.41
CA GLY A 28 12.22 2.79 29.04
C GLY A 28 12.79 1.90 27.94
N PRO A 29 12.64 0.57 27.97
CA PRO A 29 12.87 -0.25 26.77
C PRO A 29 11.93 0.17 25.64
N THR A 30 12.49 0.33 24.42
CA THR A 30 11.78 0.87 23.26
C THR A 30 11.65 -0.13 22.13
N ILE A 31 10.71 0.12 21.23
CA ILE A 31 10.62 -0.52 19.90
C ILE A 31 10.97 0.55 18.87
N VAL A 32 11.85 0.22 17.92
CA VAL A 32 12.19 1.09 16.79
C VAL A 32 11.52 0.55 15.52
N ILE A 33 10.80 1.41 14.81
CA ILE A 33 10.18 1.09 13.53
C ILE A 33 10.94 1.84 12.43
N ASP A 34 11.33 1.15 11.36
CA ASP A 34 12.04 1.66 10.19
C ASP A 34 13.29 2.48 10.57
N PRO A 35 14.43 1.83 10.88
CA PRO A 35 15.67 2.56 11.24
C PRO A 35 16.22 3.42 10.10
N GLY A 36 15.63 3.33 8.90
CA GLY A 36 15.93 4.19 7.77
C GLY A 36 17.10 3.72 6.89
N PRO A 37 17.68 4.66 6.13
CA PRO A 37 18.83 4.39 5.27
C PRO A 37 20.06 3.99 6.10
N ASP A 38 21.09 3.44 5.44
CA ASP A 38 22.37 3.14 6.07
C ASP A 38 23.17 4.44 6.30
N ASP A 39 22.74 5.20 7.31
CA ASP A 39 23.34 6.47 7.73
C ASP A 39 23.75 6.40 9.20
N ALA A 40 25.06 6.51 9.45
CA ALA A 40 25.64 6.31 10.78
C ALA A 40 25.25 7.43 11.77
N GLU A 41 25.06 8.67 11.29
CA GLU A 41 24.69 9.82 12.13
C GLU A 41 23.22 9.71 12.51
N HIS A 42 22.36 9.37 11.56
CA HIS A 42 20.96 9.09 11.83
C HIS A 42 20.77 7.94 12.82
N HIS A 43 21.49 6.83 12.61
CA HIS A 43 21.45 5.70 13.55
C HIS A 43 21.89 6.08 14.95
N GLN A 44 22.91 6.96 15.08
CA GLN A 44 23.36 7.44 16.38
C GLN A 44 22.26 8.27 17.08
N GLU A 45 21.61 9.19 16.36
CA GLU A 45 20.48 9.97 16.88
C GLU A 45 19.32 9.10 17.32
N VAL A 46 18.99 8.06 16.52
CA VAL A 46 17.94 7.08 16.88
C VAL A 46 18.31 6.34 18.16
N LEU A 47 19.55 5.87 18.32
CA LEU A 47 20.02 5.17 19.53
C LEU A 47 19.98 6.08 20.77
N GLU A 48 20.39 7.34 20.64
CA GLU A 48 20.33 8.33 21.74
C GLU A 48 18.88 8.61 22.16
N THR A 49 17.96 8.69 21.19
CA THR A 49 16.53 8.88 21.43
C THR A 49 15.87 7.67 22.06
N ALA A 50 16.27 6.48 21.60
CA ALA A 50 15.66 5.19 21.99
C ALA A 50 16.17 4.70 23.35
N GLY A 51 17.43 4.94 23.69
CA GLY A 51 18.07 4.32 24.85
C GLY A 51 18.17 2.81 24.68
N ALA A 52 17.60 2.03 25.59
CA ALA A 52 17.57 0.57 25.47
C ALA A 52 16.52 0.11 24.44
N VAL A 53 16.96 -0.51 23.37
CA VAL A 53 16.09 -1.03 22.31
C VAL A 53 15.75 -2.50 22.61
N SER A 54 14.47 -2.84 22.64
CA SER A 54 13.97 -4.22 22.85
C SER A 54 13.67 -4.94 21.55
N ALA A 55 13.30 -4.21 20.50
CA ALA A 55 13.02 -4.76 19.19
C ALA A 55 13.20 -3.69 18.10
N VAL A 56 13.64 -4.12 16.94
CA VAL A 56 13.66 -3.36 15.68
C VAL A 56 12.71 -4.04 14.72
N VAL A 57 11.79 -3.29 14.14
CA VAL A 57 10.83 -3.80 13.17
C VAL A 57 10.83 -2.94 11.92
N VAL A 58 10.59 -3.55 10.76
CA VAL A 58 10.60 -2.85 9.45
C VAL A 58 9.27 -3.05 8.76
N THR A 59 8.72 -1.97 8.19
CA THR A 59 7.45 -1.99 7.48
C THR A 59 7.57 -2.71 6.13
N HIS A 60 8.64 -2.48 5.39
CA HIS A 60 8.91 -3.11 4.08
C HIS A 60 10.39 -2.96 3.68
N ASP A 61 10.82 -3.64 2.62
CA ASP A 61 12.22 -3.80 2.25
C ASP A 61 12.80 -2.69 1.34
N HIS A 62 12.09 -1.58 1.14
CA HIS A 62 12.65 -0.44 0.40
C HIS A 62 13.85 0.16 1.12
N GLU A 63 14.83 0.61 0.33
CA GLU A 63 16.16 1.02 0.83
C GLU A 63 16.09 2.14 1.88
N ASP A 64 15.18 3.07 1.74
CA ASP A 64 14.99 4.20 2.65
C ASP A 64 14.38 3.82 4.00
N HIS A 65 13.82 2.61 4.15
CA HIS A 65 13.32 2.04 5.41
C HIS A 65 14.23 0.96 5.98
N ALA A 66 14.81 0.12 5.12
CA ALA A 66 15.42 -1.14 5.49
C ALA A 66 16.94 -1.23 5.30
N ALA A 67 17.57 -0.36 4.47
CA ALA A 67 18.98 -0.50 4.15
C ALA A 67 19.90 -0.48 5.39
N GLY A 68 19.57 0.35 6.37
CA GLY A 68 20.32 0.44 7.63
C GLY A 68 19.86 -0.54 8.72
N ALA A 69 18.78 -1.32 8.51
CA ALA A 69 18.12 -2.02 9.60
C ALA A 69 19.00 -3.09 10.28
N VAL A 70 19.77 -3.85 9.52
CA VAL A 70 20.65 -4.89 10.06
C VAL A 70 21.77 -4.27 10.88
N ALA A 71 22.48 -3.28 10.33
CA ALA A 71 23.56 -2.58 11.02
C ALA A 71 23.07 -1.85 12.27
N PHE A 72 21.87 -1.23 12.20
CA PHE A 72 21.23 -0.59 13.34
C PHE A 72 20.91 -1.60 14.44
N ALA A 73 20.29 -2.72 14.11
CA ALA A 73 19.90 -3.75 15.08
C ALA A 73 21.12 -4.38 15.79
N GLU A 74 22.22 -4.60 15.06
CA GLU A 74 23.49 -5.06 15.62
C GLU A 74 24.06 -4.04 16.61
N ARG A 75 24.09 -2.75 16.25
CA ARG A 75 24.55 -1.66 17.13
C ARG A 75 23.67 -1.50 18.37
N ALA A 76 22.38 -1.67 18.22
CA ALA A 76 21.40 -1.61 19.32
C ALA A 76 21.45 -2.86 20.22
N GLY A 77 22.04 -3.95 19.77
CA GLY A 77 22.01 -5.25 20.44
C GLY A 77 20.59 -5.82 20.55
N ALA A 78 19.72 -5.53 19.59
CA ALA A 78 18.29 -5.85 19.62
C ALA A 78 17.88 -6.77 18.46
N PRO A 79 16.87 -7.65 18.65
CA PRO A 79 16.36 -8.49 17.58
C PRO A 79 15.70 -7.64 16.48
N LEU A 80 15.98 -7.97 15.22
CA LEU A 80 15.38 -7.40 14.02
C LEU A 80 14.27 -8.32 13.49
N SER A 81 13.13 -7.75 13.13
CA SER A 81 12.02 -8.47 12.50
C SER A 81 11.48 -7.70 11.29
N ALA A 82 11.30 -8.40 10.18
CA ALA A 82 10.72 -7.88 8.94
C ALA A 82 9.94 -8.98 8.22
N TRP A 83 9.02 -8.62 7.33
CA TRP A 83 8.29 -9.61 6.53
C TRP A 83 9.23 -10.33 5.55
N ARG A 84 10.13 -9.57 4.94
CA ARG A 84 11.09 -10.04 3.96
C ARG A 84 12.34 -9.14 4.01
N LEU A 85 13.35 -9.58 4.73
CA LEU A 85 14.63 -8.90 4.79
C LEU A 85 15.69 -9.93 5.21
N ASP A 86 16.77 -10.01 4.48
CA ASP A 86 17.89 -10.87 4.85
C ASP A 86 18.53 -10.38 6.16
N GLY A 87 18.81 -11.30 7.06
CA GLY A 87 19.33 -10.97 8.40
C GLY A 87 18.25 -10.68 9.45
N ALA A 88 16.99 -10.58 9.08
CA ALA A 88 15.88 -10.38 10.00
C ALA A 88 15.13 -11.70 10.32
N THR A 89 14.53 -11.75 11.51
CA THR A 89 13.50 -12.75 11.83
C THR A 89 12.25 -12.43 11.05
N ARG A 90 11.70 -13.44 10.35
CA ARG A 90 10.48 -13.24 9.55
C ARG A 90 9.28 -12.91 10.43
N LEU A 91 8.61 -11.80 10.11
CA LEU A 91 7.33 -11.41 10.69
C LEU A 91 6.20 -12.36 10.26
N THR A 92 5.22 -12.49 11.15
CA THR A 92 3.94 -13.12 10.85
C THR A 92 2.81 -12.13 11.11
N ASP A 93 1.70 -12.27 10.39
CA ASP A 93 0.51 -11.45 10.60
C ASP A 93 -0.03 -11.66 12.03
N GLY A 94 -0.38 -10.57 12.71
CA GLY A 94 -0.81 -10.59 14.11
C GLY A 94 0.34 -10.73 15.13
N GLN A 95 1.61 -10.79 14.71
CA GLN A 95 2.74 -10.85 15.65
C GLN A 95 2.75 -9.63 16.58
N ARG A 96 3.04 -9.87 17.86
CA ARG A 96 3.01 -8.84 18.90
C ARG A 96 4.40 -8.55 19.44
N PHE A 97 4.67 -7.27 19.68
CA PHE A 97 5.84 -6.77 20.37
C PHE A 97 5.37 -5.94 21.58
N SER A 98 6.00 -6.12 22.71
CA SER A 98 5.56 -5.45 23.94
C SER A 98 6.72 -4.83 24.69
N VAL A 99 6.55 -3.56 25.07
CA VAL A 99 7.37 -2.86 26.04
C VAL A 99 6.44 -2.19 27.06
N PRO A 100 6.91 -1.75 28.23
CA PRO A 100 6.04 -1.15 29.24
C PRO A 100 5.15 -0.04 28.68
N GLY A 101 3.83 -0.27 28.73
CA GLY A 101 2.81 0.66 28.26
C GLY A 101 2.55 0.67 26.74
N VAL A 102 3.21 -0.18 25.97
CA VAL A 102 3.00 -0.31 24.52
C VAL A 102 2.88 -1.76 24.12
N GLU A 103 1.80 -2.10 23.44
CA GLU A 103 1.64 -3.34 22.69
C GLU A 103 1.53 -2.96 21.20
N LEU A 104 2.45 -3.45 20.38
CA LEU A 104 2.52 -3.21 18.94
C LEU A 104 2.17 -4.50 18.20
N VAL A 105 1.24 -4.44 17.28
CA VAL A 105 0.76 -5.58 16.47
C VAL A 105 1.16 -5.39 15.03
N ALA A 106 1.86 -6.34 14.45
CA ALA A 106 2.16 -6.36 13.02
C ALA A 106 0.91 -6.80 12.24
N VAL A 107 0.52 -6.04 11.22
CA VAL A 107 -0.62 -6.32 10.36
C VAL A 107 -0.14 -6.35 8.92
N TYR A 108 -0.27 -7.50 8.24
CA TYR A 108 0.13 -7.63 6.86
C TYR A 108 -0.75 -6.78 5.96
N ALA A 109 -0.14 -5.84 5.25
CA ALA A 109 -0.83 -4.83 4.44
C ALA A 109 -0.15 -4.63 3.07
N PRO A 110 -0.11 -5.69 2.22
CA PRO A 110 0.56 -5.64 0.93
C PRO A 110 -0.13 -4.69 -0.04
N GLY A 111 0.64 -4.20 -1.02
CA GLY A 111 0.09 -3.44 -2.12
C GLY A 111 0.89 -2.21 -2.50
N HIS A 112 1.52 -1.50 -1.55
CA HIS A 112 2.61 -0.58 -1.85
C HIS A 112 3.84 -1.40 -2.32
N SER A 113 4.25 -2.36 -1.52
CA SER A 113 5.14 -3.47 -1.86
C SER A 113 4.51 -4.82 -1.49
N VAL A 114 5.09 -5.92 -1.98
CA VAL A 114 4.55 -7.28 -1.71
C VAL A 114 4.73 -7.71 -0.25
N ASP A 115 5.69 -7.13 0.46
CA ASP A 115 6.09 -7.49 1.83
C ASP A 115 5.60 -6.50 2.88
N HIS A 116 4.85 -5.48 2.49
CA HIS A 116 4.47 -4.37 3.36
C HIS A 116 3.65 -4.82 4.57
N VAL A 117 4.04 -4.30 5.73
CA VAL A 117 3.38 -4.47 7.04
C VAL A 117 3.11 -3.10 7.63
N VAL A 118 1.95 -2.91 8.23
CA VAL A 118 1.68 -1.78 9.11
C VAL A 118 1.73 -2.23 10.55
N PHE A 119 2.04 -1.32 11.48
CA PHE A 119 2.08 -1.64 12.89
C PHE A 119 0.99 -0.88 13.64
N PHE A 120 0.17 -1.60 14.39
CA PHE A 120 -0.96 -1.04 15.12
C PHE A 120 -0.76 -1.14 16.63
N VAL A 121 -1.06 -0.05 17.36
CA VAL A 121 -1.12 0.01 18.81
C VAL A 121 -2.61 0.08 19.22
N PRO A 122 -3.25 -1.04 19.61
CA PRO A 122 -4.69 -1.06 19.90
C PRO A 122 -5.09 -0.09 21.02
N ASN A 123 -4.30 -0.04 22.09
CA ASN A 123 -4.51 0.88 23.19
C ASN A 123 -4.05 2.30 22.81
N GLY A 124 -4.92 3.08 22.19
CA GLY A 124 -4.65 4.46 21.75
C GLY A 124 -4.86 4.69 20.26
N GLY A 125 -5.12 3.62 19.47
CA GLY A 125 -5.49 3.75 18.05
C GLY A 125 -4.39 4.31 17.16
N ALA A 126 -3.11 4.12 17.52
CA ALA A 126 -1.99 4.59 16.71
C ALA A 126 -1.64 3.55 15.64
N LEU A 127 -1.58 3.99 14.37
CA LEU A 127 -1.24 3.17 13.21
C LEU A 127 0.03 3.71 12.54
N PHE A 128 1.09 2.90 12.52
CA PHE A 128 2.35 3.18 11.82
C PHE A 128 2.26 2.55 10.45
N THR A 129 2.16 3.38 9.42
CA THR A 129 1.72 2.94 8.10
C THR A 129 2.86 2.69 7.12
N GLY A 130 4.13 2.98 7.49
CA GLY A 130 5.18 3.01 6.48
C GLY A 130 4.70 3.80 5.27
N ASP A 131 4.81 3.22 4.10
CA ASP A 131 4.43 3.84 2.83
C ASP A 131 3.03 3.46 2.33
N ALA A 132 2.27 2.66 3.08
CA ALA A 132 0.86 2.43 2.74
C ALA A 132 0.03 3.73 2.80
N VAL A 133 0.34 4.63 3.74
CA VAL A 133 -0.24 5.98 3.83
C VAL A 133 0.86 6.96 4.20
N VAL A 134 1.11 7.95 3.37
CA VAL A 134 2.12 9.00 3.58
C VAL A 134 1.49 10.30 4.08
N GLY A 135 2.28 11.12 4.76
CA GLY A 135 1.79 12.32 5.45
C GLY A 135 1.32 13.46 4.54
N ARG A 136 1.72 13.45 3.26
CA ARG A 136 1.24 14.37 2.21
C ARG A 136 1.15 13.66 0.87
N GLY A 137 0.14 14.00 0.08
CA GLY A 137 -0.10 13.36 -1.21
C GLY A 137 -0.74 11.98 -1.07
N THR A 138 -0.36 11.06 -1.91
CA THR A 138 -0.85 9.68 -1.92
C THR A 138 0.30 8.71 -2.09
N SER A 139 0.19 7.52 -1.50
CA SER A 139 1.16 6.45 -1.67
C SER A 139 1.40 6.13 -3.15
N PHE A 140 2.62 5.81 -3.50
CA PHE A 140 3.00 5.39 -4.84
C PHE A 140 2.84 3.86 -4.96
N ILE A 141 2.11 3.43 -5.99
CA ILE A 141 1.87 2.01 -6.26
C ILE A 141 2.49 1.68 -7.61
N ASP A 142 3.66 1.06 -7.56
CA ASP A 142 4.47 0.80 -8.74
C ASP A 142 4.55 -0.69 -9.10
N PRO A 143 3.79 -1.16 -10.11
CA PRO A 143 3.94 -2.53 -10.58
C PRO A 143 5.33 -2.80 -11.19
N PRO A 144 5.94 -4.00 -11.01
CA PRO A 144 5.28 -5.23 -10.55
C PRO A 144 5.26 -5.45 -9.04
N ASP A 145 6.00 -4.72 -8.25
CA ASP A 145 6.03 -4.85 -6.80
C ASP A 145 4.74 -4.33 -6.17
N GLY A 146 4.31 -3.13 -6.56
CA GLY A 146 3.02 -2.57 -6.18
C GLY A 146 1.84 -3.27 -6.85
N ASP A 147 0.75 -3.50 -6.08
CA ASP A 147 -0.50 -4.13 -6.52
C ASP A 147 -1.71 -3.36 -5.97
N LEU A 148 -2.46 -2.71 -6.86
CA LEU A 148 -3.58 -1.86 -6.45
C LEU A 148 -4.77 -2.64 -5.88
N VAL A 149 -4.97 -3.91 -6.28
CA VAL A 149 -6.03 -4.76 -5.71
C VAL A 149 -5.73 -5.04 -4.24
N ARG A 150 -4.51 -5.47 -3.96
CA ARG A 150 -4.05 -5.75 -2.60
C ARG A 150 -4.00 -4.47 -1.77
N TYR A 151 -3.53 -3.38 -2.37
CA TYR A 151 -3.45 -2.08 -1.69
C TYR A 151 -4.81 -1.59 -1.19
N LEU A 152 -5.85 -1.65 -2.04
CA LEU A 152 -7.21 -1.28 -1.63
C LEU A 152 -7.75 -2.20 -0.53
N ALA A 153 -7.50 -3.51 -0.63
CA ALA A 153 -7.86 -4.45 0.43
C ALA A 153 -7.16 -4.12 1.75
N SER A 154 -5.88 -3.75 1.70
CA SER A 154 -5.11 -3.32 2.88
C SER A 154 -5.63 -2.02 3.48
N LEU A 155 -6.02 -1.02 2.67
CA LEU A 155 -6.65 0.21 3.16
C LEU A 155 -7.98 -0.08 3.88
N HIS A 156 -8.82 -0.96 3.32
CA HIS A 156 -10.06 -1.38 3.99
C HIS A 156 -9.78 -2.10 5.31
N HIS A 157 -8.80 -3.00 5.33
CA HIS A 157 -8.41 -3.69 6.56
C HIS A 157 -7.87 -2.70 7.62
N MET A 158 -7.04 -1.73 7.23
CA MET A 158 -6.61 -0.67 8.14
C MET A 158 -7.78 0.14 8.68
N LEU A 159 -8.81 0.40 7.87
CA LEU A 159 -10.01 1.11 8.32
C LEU A 159 -10.80 0.31 9.37
N GLU A 160 -10.86 -1.02 9.24
CA GLU A 160 -11.50 -1.93 10.22
C GLU A 160 -10.80 -1.94 11.58
N LEU A 161 -9.49 -1.66 11.64
CA LEU A 161 -8.76 -1.50 12.90
C LEU A 161 -9.21 -0.27 13.70
N ALA A 162 -10.01 0.60 13.10
CA ALA A 162 -10.51 1.85 13.68
C ALA A 162 -9.41 2.75 14.29
N PRO A 163 -8.31 3.05 13.57
CA PRO A 163 -7.25 3.89 14.09
C PRO A 163 -7.74 5.32 14.30
N THR A 164 -7.09 6.04 15.23
CA THR A 164 -7.34 7.46 15.49
C THR A 164 -6.27 8.37 14.91
N THR A 165 -5.03 7.87 14.85
CA THR A 165 -3.84 8.65 14.41
C THR A 165 -2.96 7.78 13.54
N ILE A 166 -2.50 8.33 12.41
CA ILE A 166 -1.52 7.71 11.52
C ILE A 166 -0.14 8.34 11.74
N TYR A 167 0.85 7.47 11.87
CA TYR A 167 2.28 7.76 11.94
C TYR A 167 2.93 7.21 10.67
N PRO A 168 3.10 8.05 9.61
CA PRO A 168 3.55 7.58 8.31
C PRO A 168 5.06 7.39 8.23
N GLY A 169 5.53 6.65 7.22
CA GLY A 169 6.95 6.56 6.88
C GLY A 169 7.53 7.88 6.40
N HIS A 170 6.72 8.74 5.76
CA HIS A 170 7.14 10.04 5.25
C HIS A 170 6.14 11.14 5.57
N GLY A 171 6.65 12.35 5.87
CA GLY A 171 5.85 13.54 6.12
C GLY A 171 5.25 13.61 7.54
N PRO A 172 4.25 14.48 7.76
CA PRO A 172 3.68 14.74 9.08
C PRO A 172 2.75 13.62 9.57
N ILE A 173 2.55 13.56 10.89
CA ILE A 173 1.51 12.76 11.56
C ILE A 173 0.13 13.24 11.06
N LEU A 174 -0.78 12.29 10.85
CA LEU A 174 -2.14 12.56 10.40
C LEU A 174 -3.12 12.22 11.53
N THR A 175 -3.88 13.22 11.96
CA THR A 175 -5.02 13.05 12.86
C THR A 175 -6.26 12.69 12.04
N ASP A 176 -7.31 12.15 12.69
CA ASP A 176 -8.49 11.62 12.00
C ASP A 176 -8.15 10.54 10.95
N ALA A 177 -7.44 9.52 11.42
CA ALA A 177 -6.96 8.42 10.59
C ALA A 177 -8.06 7.78 9.73
N GLN A 178 -9.28 7.70 10.23
CA GLN A 178 -10.39 7.11 9.49
C GLN A 178 -10.83 7.99 8.29
N ALA A 179 -10.86 9.30 8.45
CA ALA A 179 -11.14 10.20 7.32
C ALA A 179 -10.02 10.12 6.28
N VAL A 180 -8.75 10.08 6.73
CA VAL A 180 -7.60 9.92 5.85
C VAL A 180 -7.71 8.63 5.03
N LEU A 181 -7.95 7.48 5.65
CA LEU A 181 -8.08 6.19 4.97
C LEU A 181 -9.24 6.19 3.96
N ARG A 182 -10.41 6.73 4.35
CA ARG A 182 -11.53 6.89 3.41
C ARG A 182 -11.18 7.77 2.21
N ASN A 183 -10.44 8.86 2.43
CA ASN A 183 -10.01 9.74 1.35
C ASN A 183 -9.02 9.04 0.41
N TYR A 184 -8.11 8.21 0.94
CA TYR A 184 -7.21 7.40 0.12
C TYR A 184 -7.98 6.42 -0.76
N ILE A 185 -8.98 5.73 -0.22
CA ILE A 185 -9.84 4.81 -0.98
C ILE A 185 -10.60 5.59 -2.07
N ALA A 186 -11.30 6.65 -1.70
CA ALA A 186 -12.08 7.48 -2.63
C ALA A 186 -11.22 8.05 -3.77
N HIS A 187 -10.00 8.52 -3.46
CA HIS A 187 -9.08 9.01 -4.47
C HIS A 187 -8.68 7.91 -5.47
N ARG A 188 -8.47 6.66 -5.02
CA ARG A 188 -8.18 5.53 -5.93
C ARG A 188 -9.37 5.17 -6.79
N GLU A 189 -10.58 5.18 -6.24
CA GLU A 189 -11.82 4.92 -6.98
C GLU A 189 -12.09 6.00 -8.04
N GLU A 190 -11.90 7.26 -7.70
CA GLU A 190 -12.01 8.38 -8.63
C GLU A 190 -10.99 8.25 -9.78
N ARG A 191 -9.74 7.96 -9.46
CA ARG A 191 -8.70 7.76 -10.48
C ARG A 191 -9.00 6.57 -11.38
N GLU A 192 -9.54 5.49 -10.84
CA GLU A 192 -9.99 4.34 -11.64
C GLU A 192 -11.13 4.71 -12.59
N ALA A 193 -12.10 5.49 -12.10
CA ALA A 193 -13.20 5.96 -12.95
C ALA A 193 -12.69 6.78 -14.14
N GLN A 194 -11.71 7.67 -13.92
CA GLN A 194 -11.08 8.46 -14.98
C GLN A 194 -10.32 7.59 -16.00
N VAL A 195 -9.65 6.52 -15.55
CA VAL A 195 -9.00 5.56 -16.47
C VAL A 195 -10.05 4.83 -17.31
N VAL A 196 -11.16 4.40 -16.73
CA VAL A 196 -12.28 3.74 -17.46
C VAL A 196 -12.87 4.69 -18.49
N GLU A 197 -13.16 5.94 -18.11
CA GLU A 197 -13.67 6.97 -19.01
C GLU A 197 -12.72 7.22 -20.19
N GLY A 198 -11.41 7.31 -19.95
CA GLY A 198 -10.41 7.46 -21.00
C GLY A 198 -10.41 6.28 -21.99
N LEU A 199 -10.48 5.04 -21.48
CA LEU A 199 -10.57 3.85 -22.33
C LEU A 199 -11.85 3.84 -23.18
N GLU A 200 -12.99 4.27 -22.61
CA GLU A 200 -14.28 4.38 -23.32
C GLU A 200 -14.24 5.50 -24.37
N ALA A 201 -13.54 6.59 -24.10
CA ALA A 201 -13.33 7.69 -25.04
C ALA A 201 -12.37 7.36 -26.18
N GLY A 202 -11.65 6.25 -26.09
CA GLY A 202 -10.79 5.77 -27.16
C GLY A 202 -9.29 5.84 -26.89
N ASP A 203 -8.85 6.26 -25.70
CA ASP A 203 -7.44 6.20 -25.31
C ASP A 203 -6.98 4.74 -25.27
N ARG A 204 -5.75 4.49 -25.72
CA ARG A 204 -5.23 3.12 -25.88
C ARG A 204 -3.86 2.91 -25.27
N SER A 205 -3.20 3.96 -24.83
CA SER A 205 -1.88 3.91 -24.21
C SER A 205 -1.90 4.53 -22.81
N VAL A 206 -0.88 4.20 -22.02
CA VAL A 206 -0.66 4.85 -20.72
C VAL A 206 -0.46 6.34 -20.89
N ASP A 207 0.29 6.76 -21.92
CA ASP A 207 0.60 8.16 -22.17
C ASP A 207 -0.65 8.97 -22.50
N GLU A 208 -1.56 8.47 -23.36
CA GLU A 208 -2.83 9.13 -23.67
C GLU A 208 -3.70 9.31 -22.42
N LEU A 209 -3.78 8.28 -21.57
CA LEU A 209 -4.49 8.36 -20.29
C LEU A 209 -3.83 9.36 -19.33
N VAL A 210 -2.50 9.41 -19.27
CA VAL A 210 -1.78 10.41 -18.45
C VAL A 210 -2.05 11.82 -18.96
N GLU A 211 -2.01 12.05 -20.25
CA GLU A 211 -2.32 13.37 -20.85
C GLU A 211 -3.74 13.82 -20.52
N ARG A 212 -4.72 12.91 -20.55
CA ARG A 212 -6.11 13.21 -20.19
C ARG A 212 -6.28 13.49 -18.68
N ILE A 213 -5.76 12.60 -17.84
CA ILE A 213 -6.07 12.60 -16.40
C ILE A 213 -5.23 13.62 -15.64
N TYR A 214 -4.00 13.89 -16.11
CA TYR A 214 -3.03 14.76 -15.43
C TYR A 214 -2.72 16.03 -16.22
N VAL A 215 -3.70 16.53 -17.00
CA VAL A 215 -3.55 17.74 -17.85
C VAL A 215 -3.10 18.96 -17.05
N ASP A 216 -3.63 19.12 -15.83
CA ASP A 216 -3.37 20.28 -14.96
C ASP A 216 -2.17 20.07 -14.02
N TYR A 217 -1.46 18.93 -14.13
CA TYR A 217 -0.31 18.62 -13.28
C TYR A 217 1.02 18.99 -13.96
N PRO A 218 2.05 19.37 -13.18
CA PRO A 218 3.39 19.62 -13.70
C PRO A 218 3.94 18.43 -14.50
N GLN A 219 4.75 18.72 -15.52
CA GLN A 219 5.26 17.67 -16.42
C GLN A 219 6.20 16.66 -15.73
N ASP A 220 6.92 17.09 -14.70
CA ASP A 220 7.81 16.26 -13.90
C ASP A 220 7.06 15.19 -13.08
N VAL A 221 5.76 15.36 -12.86
CA VAL A 221 4.89 14.35 -12.21
C VAL A 221 4.46 13.22 -13.16
N ARG A 222 4.51 13.46 -14.48
CA ARG A 222 4.01 12.49 -15.48
C ARG A 222 4.62 11.09 -15.42
N PRO A 223 5.93 10.90 -15.17
CA PRO A 223 6.48 9.56 -15.04
C PRO A 223 5.87 8.77 -13.88
N LEU A 224 5.61 9.43 -12.73
CA LEU A 224 4.93 8.82 -11.58
C LEU A 224 3.46 8.55 -11.89
N ALA A 225 2.79 9.49 -12.57
CA ALA A 225 1.42 9.32 -13.03
C ALA A 225 1.27 8.12 -13.96
N ALA A 226 2.22 7.88 -14.87
CA ALA A 226 2.20 6.74 -15.78
C ALA A 226 2.24 5.40 -15.04
N ARG A 227 3.02 5.30 -13.96
CA ARG A 227 3.07 4.10 -13.11
C ARG A 227 1.73 3.88 -12.38
N THR A 228 1.14 4.96 -11.86
CA THR A 228 -0.18 4.92 -11.21
C THR A 228 -1.27 4.49 -12.20
N VAL A 229 -1.31 5.06 -13.42
CA VAL A 229 -2.25 4.65 -14.47
C VAL A 229 -2.06 3.17 -14.82
N LEU A 230 -0.80 2.71 -14.94
CA LEU A 230 -0.51 1.30 -15.20
C LEU A 230 -1.03 0.39 -14.07
N ALA A 231 -0.94 0.80 -12.81
CA ALA A 231 -1.49 0.04 -11.68
C ALA A 231 -3.02 -0.11 -11.80
N HIS A 232 -3.74 0.97 -12.17
CA HIS A 232 -5.18 0.92 -12.42
C HIS A 232 -5.53 0.02 -13.62
N LEU A 233 -4.79 0.12 -14.72
CA LEU A 233 -5.00 -0.73 -15.89
C LEU A 233 -4.81 -2.22 -15.58
N ARG A 234 -3.81 -2.57 -14.79
CA ARG A 234 -3.58 -3.96 -14.33
C ARG A 234 -4.69 -4.45 -13.42
N LYS A 235 -5.19 -3.60 -12.50
CA LYS A 235 -6.35 -3.93 -11.68
C LYS A 235 -7.58 -4.17 -12.56
N LEU A 236 -7.88 -3.28 -13.51
CA LEU A 236 -9.00 -3.42 -14.43
C LEU A 236 -8.86 -4.67 -15.31
N GLU A 237 -7.65 -5.02 -15.77
CA GLU A 237 -7.39 -6.28 -16.49
C GLU A 237 -7.66 -7.50 -15.59
N HIS A 238 -7.20 -7.47 -14.35
CA HIS A 238 -7.44 -8.52 -13.37
C HIS A 238 -8.95 -8.74 -13.12
N GLU A 239 -9.71 -7.66 -13.05
CA GLU A 239 -11.17 -7.67 -12.88
C GLU A 239 -11.93 -8.00 -14.15
N GLY A 240 -11.26 -8.09 -15.31
CA GLY A 240 -11.89 -8.33 -16.61
C GLY A 240 -12.67 -7.11 -17.13
N ARG A 241 -12.32 -5.91 -16.71
CA ARG A 241 -12.89 -4.61 -17.14
C ARG A 241 -12.04 -3.92 -18.21
N ALA A 242 -10.79 -4.29 -18.33
CA ALA A 242 -9.92 -3.88 -19.43
C ALA A 242 -9.27 -5.08 -20.10
N THR A 243 -8.87 -4.91 -21.35
CA THR A 243 -8.10 -5.88 -22.13
C THR A 243 -6.78 -5.26 -22.55
N LYS A 244 -5.74 -6.08 -22.54
CA LYS A 244 -4.40 -5.71 -22.99
C LYS A 244 -4.04 -6.42 -24.28
N SER A 245 -3.48 -5.69 -25.25
CA SER A 245 -2.98 -6.21 -26.53
C SER A 245 -1.57 -5.73 -26.77
N GLY A 246 -0.77 -6.49 -27.56
CA GLY A 246 0.61 -6.16 -27.85
C GLY A 246 1.57 -6.43 -26.70
N ARG A 247 2.85 -6.00 -26.87
CA ARG A 247 3.93 -6.14 -25.87
C ARG A 247 4.90 -4.97 -25.96
N GLY A 248 5.51 -4.61 -24.82
CA GLY A 248 6.49 -3.51 -24.75
C GLY A 248 5.90 -2.19 -25.21
N ALA A 249 6.63 -1.42 -26.00
CA ALA A 249 6.20 -0.12 -26.54
C ALA A 249 4.97 -0.17 -27.46
N LYS A 250 4.58 -1.35 -27.95
CA LYS A 250 3.34 -1.57 -28.74
C LYS A 250 2.19 -2.08 -27.90
N GLN A 251 2.29 -2.03 -26.56
CA GLN A 251 1.21 -2.44 -25.68
C GLN A 251 0.08 -1.41 -25.74
N THR A 252 -1.13 -1.90 -25.96
CA THR A 252 -2.35 -1.08 -25.96
C THR A 252 -3.38 -1.67 -24.99
N TRP A 253 -4.28 -0.81 -24.55
CA TRP A 253 -5.35 -1.14 -23.63
C TRP A 253 -6.70 -0.78 -24.25
N GLY A 254 -7.76 -1.42 -23.81
CA GLY A 254 -9.11 -1.09 -24.23
C GLY A 254 -10.14 -1.60 -23.22
N PRO A 255 -11.38 -1.10 -23.28
CA PRO A 255 -12.44 -1.64 -22.45
C PRO A 255 -12.65 -3.11 -22.78
N ALA A 256 -12.87 -3.94 -21.75
CA ALA A 256 -13.23 -5.32 -22.00
C ALA A 256 -14.66 -5.36 -22.56
N THR A 257 -14.84 -6.09 -23.66
CA THR A 257 -16.18 -6.42 -24.12
C THR A 257 -16.81 -7.37 -23.09
N PRO A 258 -17.96 -7.04 -22.51
CA PRO A 258 -18.62 -7.95 -21.57
C PRO A 258 -18.83 -9.30 -22.23
N ALA A 259 -18.33 -10.37 -21.61
CA ALA A 259 -18.65 -11.71 -22.08
C ALA A 259 -20.17 -11.90 -22.08
N SER A 260 -20.71 -12.52 -23.11
CA SER A 260 -22.14 -12.87 -23.17
C SER A 260 -22.41 -14.11 -22.31
N CYS A 261 -23.44 -14.06 -21.49
CA CYS A 261 -23.91 -15.19 -20.71
C CYS A 261 -24.21 -16.38 -21.61
N ALA A 262 -23.60 -17.52 -21.38
CA ALA A 262 -23.77 -18.72 -22.19
C ALA A 262 -25.22 -19.25 -22.20
N ARG A 263 -26.06 -18.82 -21.24
CA ARG A 263 -27.47 -19.26 -21.15
C ARG A 263 -28.47 -18.26 -21.75
N CYS A 264 -28.25 -16.94 -21.57
CA CYS A 264 -29.26 -15.94 -21.95
C CYS A 264 -28.71 -14.77 -22.78
N GLY A 265 -27.44 -14.78 -23.17
CA GLY A 265 -26.83 -13.75 -24.00
C GLY A 265 -26.60 -12.40 -23.29
N ARG A 266 -27.06 -12.20 -22.06
CA ARG A 266 -26.85 -10.93 -21.32
C ARG A 266 -25.38 -10.73 -21.00
N PRO A 267 -24.92 -9.47 -20.88
CA PRO A 267 -23.54 -9.19 -20.46
C PRO A 267 -23.21 -9.85 -19.12
N VAL A 268 -22.04 -10.46 -19.03
CA VAL A 268 -21.50 -11.04 -17.80
C VAL A 268 -20.41 -10.12 -17.29
N ARG A 269 -20.48 -9.71 -16.01
CA ARG A 269 -19.41 -8.97 -15.36
C ARG A 269 -18.34 -9.94 -14.85
N GLY A 270 -17.08 -9.69 -15.17
CA GLY A 270 -15.96 -10.54 -14.80
C GLY A 270 -15.76 -11.76 -15.70
N ARG A 271 -14.97 -12.75 -15.24
CA ARG A 271 -14.57 -13.95 -16.03
C ARG A 271 -15.59 -15.09 -16.01
N GLY A 272 -16.81 -14.86 -15.54
CA GLY A 272 -17.85 -15.89 -15.44
C GLY A 272 -18.42 -16.29 -16.82
N ARG A 273 -18.95 -17.53 -16.92
CA ARG A 273 -19.70 -18.00 -18.11
C ARG A 273 -21.17 -17.60 -18.09
N TYR A 274 -21.70 -17.22 -16.93
CA TYR A 274 -23.12 -16.93 -16.71
C TYR A 274 -23.28 -15.60 -15.97
N CYS A 275 -24.32 -14.84 -16.32
CA CYS A 275 -24.71 -13.66 -15.56
C CYS A 275 -25.24 -14.06 -14.16
N SER A 276 -25.27 -13.12 -13.23
CA SER A 276 -25.67 -13.38 -11.83
C SER A 276 -27.00 -14.11 -11.72
N SER A 277 -28.00 -13.72 -12.53
CA SER A 277 -29.31 -14.37 -12.53
C SER A 277 -29.25 -15.83 -13.01
N CYS A 278 -28.46 -16.13 -14.06
CA CYS A 278 -28.30 -17.48 -14.56
C CYS A 278 -27.43 -18.36 -13.67
N SER A 279 -26.42 -17.79 -13.01
CA SER A 279 -25.63 -18.49 -12.00
C SER A 279 -26.50 -18.91 -10.80
N LEU A 280 -27.36 -18.00 -10.31
CA LEU A 280 -28.28 -18.28 -9.21
C LEU A 280 -29.27 -19.38 -9.57
N ALA A 281 -29.86 -19.33 -10.78
CA ALA A 281 -30.78 -20.36 -11.28
C ALA A 281 -30.13 -21.74 -11.42
N LEU A 282 -28.85 -21.79 -11.84
CA LEU A 282 -28.11 -23.06 -11.92
C LEU A 282 -27.80 -23.63 -10.51
N LEU A 283 -27.55 -22.77 -9.52
CA LEU A 283 -27.35 -23.21 -8.13
C LEU A 283 -28.64 -23.67 -7.46
N GLN A 284 -29.79 -23.16 -7.89
CA GLN A 284 -31.12 -23.52 -7.37
C GLN A 284 -31.78 -24.75 -8.07
N GLY A 285 -31.08 -25.35 -9.03
CA GLY A 285 -31.52 -26.58 -9.66
C GLY A 285 -32.62 -26.41 -10.70
N ASP A 286 -32.90 -25.20 -11.21
CA ASP A 286 -33.81 -24.94 -12.32
C ASP A 286 -33.20 -25.40 -13.67
N ALA A 287 -33.06 -26.70 -13.85
CA ALA A 287 -32.75 -27.33 -15.10
C ALA A 287 -34.04 -27.47 -15.92
N THR A 288 -34.52 -26.40 -16.52
CA THR A 288 -35.39 -26.56 -17.67
C THR A 288 -34.51 -26.81 -18.89
N GLU A 289 -34.34 -28.08 -19.22
CA GLU A 289 -33.85 -28.52 -20.50
C GLU A 289 -34.74 -27.89 -21.60
N THR A 290 -34.10 -27.08 -22.44
CA THR A 290 -34.69 -26.75 -23.75
C THR A 290 -34.11 -27.71 -24.75
N GLY A 291 -34.98 -28.60 -25.27
CA GLY A 291 -34.70 -29.43 -26.44
C GLY A 291 -34.46 -28.62 -27.71
#